data_fcd9fa0587671a744bd91d509d8e1b08
#
_entry.id   fcd9fa0587671a744bd91d509d8e1b08
#
_cell.length_a   1.000
_cell.length_b   1.000
_cell.length_c   1.000
_cell.angle_alpha   90.00
_cell.angle_beta   90.00
_cell.angle_gamma   90.00
#
_symmetry.space_group_name_H-M   'P 1'
#
loop_
_entity.id
_entity.type
_entity.pdbx_description
1 polymer ?
#
loop_
_entity_poly.entity_id
_entity_poly.type
_entity_poly.pdbx_seq_one_letter_code
_entity_poly.pdbx_strand_id
1 'polypeptide(L)'
;MATKPKRYLADPSLAVAQLGMDPQALMRDYQTLGLAFENLCMRDLLVYAEALPDIGFEPVRYYRDDAGLEVATIIELADGRWAALEIKLSEDKVDDAVNSLRRLQRKLCRGDAARTREPEFMAVITGFSQYARQVDENIYVIPIRCLTA
;
A
#
# COMPACT_ATOMS: atom_id res chain seq x y z
N MET A 1 13.29 16.82 -9.94
CA MET A 1 12.51 17.51 -8.89
C MET A 1 12.41 16.59 -7.69
N ALA A 2 12.82 16.99 -6.50
CA ALA A 2 12.67 16.16 -5.32
C ALA A 2 11.18 16.09 -4.96
N THR A 3 10.57 14.92 -5.05
CA THR A 3 9.20 14.68 -4.57
C THR A 3 9.18 14.85 -3.06
N LYS A 4 8.23 15.62 -2.54
CA LYS A 4 8.06 15.74 -1.08
C LYS A 4 7.77 14.36 -0.51
N PRO A 5 8.51 13.91 0.53
CA PRO A 5 8.24 12.60 1.12
C PRO A 5 6.83 12.57 1.74
N LYS A 6 6.12 11.47 1.57
CA LYS A 6 4.90 11.21 2.34
C LYS A 6 5.29 11.04 3.82
N ARG A 7 4.48 11.62 4.70
CA ARG A 7 4.68 11.51 6.14
C ARG A 7 3.46 10.84 6.75
N TYR A 8 3.71 9.88 7.60
CA TYR A 8 2.68 9.14 8.33
C TYR A 8 2.84 9.38 9.83
N LEU A 9 1.72 9.35 10.55
CA LEU A 9 1.73 9.38 12.01
C LEU A 9 2.13 8.00 12.54
N ALA A 10 2.80 7.97 13.67
CA ALA A 10 3.10 6.72 14.36
C ALA A 10 1.82 5.96 14.76
N ASP A 11 0.75 6.70 15.04
CA ASP A 11 -0.57 6.15 15.31
C ASP A 11 -1.65 7.05 14.71
N PRO A 12 -2.50 6.54 13.79
CA PRO A 12 -3.56 7.32 13.17
C PRO A 12 -4.63 7.81 14.16
N SER A 13 -4.79 7.15 15.31
CA SER A 13 -5.74 7.55 16.35
C SER A 13 -5.44 8.93 16.92
N LEU A 14 -4.18 9.37 16.88
CA LEU A 14 -3.76 10.71 17.32
C LEU A 14 -4.44 11.80 16.49
N ALA A 15 -4.51 11.63 15.17
CA ALA A 15 -5.18 12.59 14.29
C ALA A 15 -6.70 12.62 14.56
N VAL A 16 -7.31 11.45 14.68
CA VAL A 16 -8.75 11.32 14.97
C VAL A 16 -9.10 11.97 16.30
N ALA A 17 -8.29 11.76 17.33
CA ALA A 17 -8.45 12.37 18.64
C ALA A 17 -8.31 13.90 18.61
N GLN A 18 -7.32 14.41 17.86
CA GLN A 18 -7.12 15.86 17.69
C GLN A 18 -8.26 16.54 16.95
N LEU A 19 -8.90 15.83 16.02
CA LEU A 19 -10.09 16.33 15.31
C LEU A 19 -11.37 16.25 16.17
N GLY A 20 -11.29 15.64 17.36
CA GLY A 20 -12.44 15.47 18.24
C GLY A 20 -13.52 14.54 17.65
N MET A 21 -13.13 13.64 16.74
CA MET A 21 -14.07 12.74 16.06
C MET A 21 -14.32 11.48 16.91
N ASP A 22 -15.58 11.20 17.13
CA ASP A 22 -15.99 9.88 17.62
C ASP A 22 -16.03 8.86 16.44
N PRO A 23 -16.17 7.55 16.73
CA PRO A 23 -16.22 6.53 15.69
C PRO A 23 -17.33 6.75 14.65
N GLN A 24 -18.47 7.29 15.07
CA GLN A 24 -19.60 7.52 14.16
C GLN A 24 -19.32 8.72 13.23
N ALA A 25 -18.72 9.78 13.75
CA ALA A 25 -18.30 10.93 12.95
C ALA A 25 -17.24 10.51 11.94
N LEU A 26 -16.25 9.72 12.34
CA LEU A 26 -15.21 9.19 11.45
C LEU A 26 -15.80 8.32 10.33
N MET A 27 -16.77 7.46 10.63
CA MET A 27 -17.43 6.61 9.62
C MET A 27 -18.28 7.40 8.62
N ARG A 28 -18.67 8.63 8.93
CA ARG A 28 -19.40 9.53 8.00
C ARG A 28 -18.47 10.37 7.14
N ASP A 29 -17.23 10.59 7.58
CA ASP A 29 -16.21 11.33 6.83
C ASP A 29 -15.26 10.36 6.13
N TYR A 30 -15.68 9.88 4.96
CA TYR A 30 -14.90 8.94 4.15
C TYR A 30 -13.50 9.44 3.77
N GLN A 31 -13.31 10.75 3.66
CA GLN A 31 -12.00 11.31 3.36
C GLN A 31 -11.04 11.14 4.54
N THR A 32 -11.46 11.56 5.73
CA THR A 32 -10.66 11.40 6.96
C THR A 32 -10.46 9.93 7.30
N LEU A 33 -11.50 9.10 7.16
CA LEU A 33 -11.41 7.66 7.36
C LEU A 33 -10.40 7.03 6.39
N GLY A 34 -10.41 7.41 5.12
CA GLY A 34 -9.47 6.91 4.11
C GLY A 34 -8.02 7.25 4.44
N LEU A 35 -7.76 8.48 4.89
CA LEU A 35 -6.42 8.91 5.31
C LEU A 35 -5.96 8.17 6.58
N ALA A 36 -6.83 8.01 7.56
CA ALA A 36 -6.54 7.26 8.77
C ALA A 36 -6.28 5.77 8.46
N PHE A 37 -7.07 5.19 7.56
CA PHE A 37 -6.90 3.82 7.10
C PHE A 37 -5.57 3.62 6.34
N GLU A 38 -5.21 4.51 5.42
CA GLU A 38 -3.92 4.45 4.73
C GLU A 38 -2.77 4.51 5.74
N ASN A 39 -2.85 5.42 6.72
CA ASN A 39 -1.83 5.53 7.77
C ASN A 39 -1.74 4.26 8.63
N LEU A 40 -2.86 3.64 8.99
CA LEU A 40 -2.92 2.37 9.72
C LEU A 40 -2.23 1.27 8.93
N CYS A 41 -2.60 1.09 7.66
CA CYS A 41 -2.00 0.08 6.79
C CYS A 41 -0.49 0.28 6.65
N MET A 42 -0.03 1.51 6.43
CA MET A 42 1.41 1.80 6.29
C MET A 42 2.19 1.47 7.54
N ARG A 43 1.65 1.78 8.72
CA ARG A 43 2.26 1.41 10.01
C ARG A 43 2.36 -0.11 10.15
N ASP A 44 1.27 -0.83 9.91
CA ASP A 44 1.22 -2.27 10.08
C ASP A 44 2.10 -2.99 9.05
N LEU A 45 2.08 -2.55 7.80
CA LEU A 45 2.97 -3.09 6.76
C LEU A 45 4.44 -2.88 7.08
N LEU A 46 4.82 -1.74 7.68
CA LEU A 46 6.17 -1.51 8.13
C LEU A 46 6.58 -2.51 9.22
N VAL A 47 5.72 -2.71 10.24
CA VAL A 47 5.97 -3.68 11.31
C VAL A 47 6.10 -5.10 10.77
N TYR A 48 5.23 -5.51 9.84
CA TYR A 48 5.30 -6.84 9.22
C TYR A 48 6.55 -6.98 8.33
N ALA A 49 6.91 -5.93 7.57
CA ALA A 49 8.10 -5.95 6.75
C ALA A 49 9.38 -6.08 7.60
N GLU A 50 9.47 -5.34 8.72
CA GLU A 50 10.62 -5.41 9.63
C GLU A 50 10.77 -6.78 10.31
N ALA A 51 9.70 -7.58 10.38
CA ALA A 51 9.74 -8.95 10.90
C ALA A 51 10.22 -9.99 9.87
N LEU A 52 10.33 -9.62 8.58
CA LEU A 52 10.79 -10.52 7.54
C LEU A 52 12.32 -10.75 7.64
N PRO A 53 12.79 -11.98 7.32
CA PRO A 53 14.22 -12.23 7.18
C PRO A 53 14.78 -11.45 5.98
N ASP A 54 16.04 -11.07 6.06
CA ASP A 54 16.77 -10.40 4.97
C ASP A 54 16.19 -9.05 4.55
N ILE A 55 15.55 -8.36 5.47
CA ILE A 55 15.01 -7.02 5.22
C ILE A 55 16.13 -5.98 5.15
N GLY A 56 16.04 -5.03 4.21
CA GLY A 56 16.99 -3.92 4.06
C GLY A 56 16.76 -2.79 5.08
N PHE A 57 17.59 -1.77 5.02
CA PHE A 57 17.52 -0.61 5.94
C PHE A 57 16.21 0.20 5.80
N GLU A 58 15.69 0.33 4.58
CA GLU A 58 14.40 0.98 4.29
C GLU A 58 13.49 0.01 3.55
N PRO A 59 12.84 -0.93 4.25
CA PRO A 59 12.11 -2.01 3.62
C PRO A 59 10.84 -1.57 2.88
N VAL A 60 10.28 -0.45 3.28
CA VAL A 60 9.01 0.05 2.77
C VAL A 60 9.25 1.39 2.08
N ARG A 61 8.96 1.44 0.78
CA ARG A 61 9.14 2.62 -0.05
C ARG A 61 7.86 3.01 -0.75
N TYR A 62 7.68 4.30 -0.94
CA TYR A 62 6.64 4.89 -1.76
C TYR A 62 7.13 5.11 -3.19
N TYR A 63 6.31 4.79 -4.18
CA TYR A 63 6.63 5.04 -5.57
C TYR A 63 5.78 6.16 -6.15
N ARG A 64 6.44 7.10 -6.81
CA ARG A 64 5.79 8.14 -7.61
C ARG A 64 6.69 8.54 -8.77
N ASP A 65 6.11 8.70 -9.96
CA ASP A 65 6.81 9.18 -11.13
C ASP A 65 6.26 10.52 -11.67
N ASP A 66 6.99 11.09 -12.63
CA ASP A 66 6.61 12.34 -13.27
C ASP A 66 5.38 12.20 -14.20
N ALA A 67 4.99 10.98 -14.58
CA ALA A 67 3.81 10.67 -15.37
C ALA A 67 2.54 10.48 -14.52
N GLY A 68 2.63 10.75 -13.20
CA GLY A 68 1.52 10.68 -12.26
C GLY A 68 1.15 9.27 -11.82
N LEU A 69 1.98 8.26 -12.10
CA LEU A 69 1.83 6.95 -11.50
C LEU A 69 2.29 7.01 -10.04
N GLU A 70 1.41 6.62 -9.15
CA GLU A 70 1.65 6.56 -7.72
C GLU A 70 1.26 5.17 -7.22
N VAL A 71 2.12 4.53 -6.43
CA VAL A 71 1.84 3.27 -5.74
C VAL A 71 2.20 3.42 -4.28
N ALA A 72 1.26 3.05 -3.41
CA ALA A 72 1.32 3.36 -1.99
C ALA A 72 2.56 2.75 -1.32
N THR A 73 2.93 1.54 -1.68
CA THR A 73 3.99 0.82 -0.99
C THR A 73 4.71 -0.16 -1.90
N ILE A 74 6.03 -0.15 -1.86
CA ILE A 74 6.91 -1.21 -2.36
C ILE A 74 7.68 -1.76 -1.18
N ILE A 75 7.66 -3.07 -0.99
CA ILE A 75 8.48 -3.80 0.00
C ILE A 75 9.57 -4.52 -0.77
N GLU A 76 10.83 -4.30 -0.40
CA GLU A 76 11.99 -4.88 -1.06
C GLU A 76 12.90 -5.56 -0.03
N LEU A 77 13.27 -6.81 -0.33
CA LEU A 77 14.23 -7.58 0.45
C LEU A 77 15.67 -7.32 -0.02
N ALA A 78 16.65 -7.62 0.82
CA ALA A 78 18.07 -7.42 0.52
C ALA A 78 18.56 -8.24 -0.70
N ASP A 79 17.88 -9.34 -1.03
CA ASP A 79 18.18 -10.17 -2.21
C ASP A 79 17.51 -9.69 -3.52
N GLY A 80 16.81 -8.55 -3.45
CA GLY A 80 16.13 -7.93 -4.59
C GLY A 80 14.75 -8.53 -4.91
N ARG A 81 14.21 -9.44 -4.08
CA ARG A 81 12.78 -9.78 -4.14
C ARG A 81 11.96 -8.59 -3.69
N TRP A 82 10.81 -8.39 -4.31
CA TRP A 82 9.97 -7.25 -3.98
C TRP A 82 8.48 -7.54 -4.21
N ALA A 83 7.66 -6.78 -3.52
CA ALA A 83 6.22 -6.77 -3.69
C ALA A 83 5.72 -5.32 -3.77
N ALA A 84 4.61 -5.10 -4.46
CA ALA A 84 3.95 -3.80 -4.53
C ALA A 84 2.53 -3.86 -3.99
N LEU A 85 2.16 -2.87 -3.17
CA LEU A 85 0.86 -2.83 -2.53
C LEU A 85 0.19 -1.48 -2.73
N GLU A 86 -1.09 -1.51 -3.05
CA GLU A 86 -2.00 -0.38 -3.00
C GLU A 86 -2.90 -0.47 -1.77
N ILE A 87 -3.34 0.68 -1.28
CA ILE A 87 -4.22 0.76 -0.12
C ILE A 87 -5.49 1.49 -0.55
N LYS A 88 -6.64 0.83 -0.42
CA LYS A 88 -7.95 1.39 -0.75
C LYS A 88 -8.95 1.03 0.33
N LEU A 89 -9.68 2.02 0.82
CA LEU A 89 -10.67 1.78 1.88
C LEU A 89 -11.80 0.86 1.43
N SER A 90 -12.28 1.04 0.19
CA SER A 90 -13.48 0.38 -0.34
C SER A 90 -13.23 -0.38 -1.64
N GLU A 91 -14.15 -1.28 -1.96
CA GLU A 91 -14.11 -2.19 -3.12
C GLU A 91 -14.20 -1.47 -4.47
N ASP A 92 -14.91 -0.37 -4.56
CA ASP A 92 -15.11 0.40 -5.79
C ASP A 92 -13.81 1.00 -6.36
N LYS A 93 -12.74 1.02 -5.57
CA LYS A 93 -11.42 1.52 -5.96
C LYS A 93 -10.41 0.40 -6.27
N VAL A 94 -10.81 -0.85 -6.18
CA VAL A 94 -9.92 -1.99 -6.41
C VAL A 94 -9.42 -2.03 -7.85
N ASP A 95 -10.30 -1.83 -8.83
CA ASP A 95 -9.92 -1.88 -10.26
C ASP A 95 -8.91 -0.78 -10.61
N ASP A 96 -9.07 0.43 -10.08
CA ASP A 96 -8.11 1.52 -10.25
C ASP A 96 -6.74 1.16 -9.65
N ALA A 97 -6.74 0.53 -8.48
CA ALA A 97 -5.52 0.08 -7.81
C ALA A 97 -4.81 -1.03 -8.60
N VAL A 98 -5.55 -2.02 -9.09
CA VAL A 98 -5.02 -3.09 -9.95
C VAL A 98 -4.37 -2.50 -11.21
N ASN A 99 -5.01 -1.52 -11.85
CA ASN A 99 -4.47 -0.85 -13.02
C ASN A 99 -3.17 -0.10 -12.71
N SER A 100 -3.07 0.54 -11.53
CA SER A 100 -1.84 1.21 -11.07
C SER A 100 -0.71 0.20 -10.87
N LEU A 101 -0.98 -0.93 -10.22
CA LEU A 101 -0.01 -2.01 -9.99
C LEU A 101 0.50 -2.61 -11.31
N ARG A 102 -0.40 -2.86 -12.28
CA ARG A 102 -0.02 -3.34 -13.62
C ARG A 102 0.86 -2.32 -14.37
N ARG A 103 0.55 -1.03 -14.25
CA ARG A 103 1.37 0.03 -14.86
C ARG A 103 2.76 0.06 -14.26
N LEU A 104 2.87 -0.08 -12.93
CA LEU A 104 4.16 -0.17 -12.24
C LEU A 104 4.97 -1.37 -12.72
N GLN A 105 4.37 -2.56 -12.72
CA GLN A 105 5.03 -3.80 -13.19
C GLN A 105 5.56 -3.64 -14.61
N ARG A 106 4.73 -3.19 -15.54
CA ARG A 106 5.17 -2.97 -16.94
C ARG A 106 6.33 -1.99 -17.03
N LYS A 107 6.29 -0.92 -16.27
CA LYS A 107 7.33 0.11 -16.28
C LYS A 107 8.65 -0.40 -15.72
N LEU A 108 8.63 -1.16 -14.63
CA LEU A 108 9.84 -1.63 -13.96
C LEU A 108 10.43 -2.90 -14.58
N CYS A 109 9.58 -3.81 -15.09
CA CYS A 109 9.99 -5.16 -15.46
C CYS A 109 9.99 -5.42 -16.97
N ARG A 110 9.27 -4.64 -17.79
CA ARG A 110 9.04 -4.95 -19.22
C ARG A 110 9.40 -3.83 -20.18
N GLY A 111 10.06 -2.76 -19.74
CA GLY A 111 10.52 -1.67 -20.62
C GLY A 111 11.92 -1.92 -21.19
N ASP A 112 12.34 -1.18 -22.24
CA ASP A 112 13.67 -1.26 -22.83
C ASP A 112 14.81 -0.98 -21.84
N ALA A 113 14.50 -0.27 -20.73
CA ALA A 113 15.39 0.02 -19.62
C ALA A 113 15.11 -0.85 -18.38
N ALA A 114 14.28 -1.89 -18.50
CA ALA A 114 13.90 -2.72 -17.38
C ALA A 114 15.11 -3.46 -16.80
N ARG A 115 15.39 -3.21 -15.52
CA ARG A 115 16.47 -3.87 -14.76
C ARG A 115 15.94 -4.59 -13.51
N THR A 116 14.62 -4.52 -13.29
CA THR A 116 13.97 -5.05 -12.10
C THR A 116 13.31 -6.38 -12.44
N ARG A 117 13.52 -7.38 -11.61
CA ARG A 117 12.83 -8.67 -11.71
C ARG A 117 11.32 -8.50 -11.47
N GLU A 118 10.52 -9.47 -11.92
CA GLU A 118 9.09 -9.49 -11.65
C GLU A 118 8.84 -9.50 -10.13
N PRO A 119 7.75 -8.86 -9.65
CA PRO A 119 7.40 -8.89 -8.23
C PRO A 119 7.02 -10.29 -7.78
N GLU A 120 7.32 -10.64 -6.54
CA GLU A 120 6.88 -11.91 -5.93
C GLU A 120 5.34 -11.98 -5.90
N PHE A 121 4.71 -10.87 -5.57
CA PHE A 121 3.27 -10.66 -5.68
C PHE A 121 2.94 -9.17 -5.69
N MET A 122 1.70 -8.84 -6.05
CA MET A 122 1.12 -7.52 -5.87
C MET A 122 -0.20 -7.63 -5.13
N ALA A 123 -0.57 -6.61 -4.34
CA ALA A 123 -1.82 -6.66 -3.59
C ALA A 123 -2.50 -5.30 -3.44
N VAL A 124 -3.82 -5.34 -3.29
CA VAL A 124 -4.63 -4.21 -2.84
C VAL A 124 -5.12 -4.51 -1.43
N ILE A 125 -4.62 -3.76 -0.46
CA ILE A 125 -5.08 -3.85 0.93
C ILE A 125 -6.37 -3.04 1.06
N THR A 126 -7.41 -3.67 1.58
CA THR A 126 -8.74 -3.05 1.67
C THR A 126 -9.28 -3.03 3.10
N GLY A 127 -10.12 -2.01 3.40
CA GLY A 127 -10.80 -1.89 4.69
C GLY A 127 -12.07 -2.75 4.76
N PHE A 128 -12.86 -2.77 3.69
CA PHE A 128 -14.23 -3.31 3.72
C PHE A 128 -14.45 -4.59 2.91
N SER A 129 -13.43 -5.13 2.24
CA SER A 129 -13.55 -6.43 1.59
C SER A 129 -13.83 -7.54 2.59
N GLN A 130 -14.65 -8.52 2.21
CA GLN A 130 -15.07 -9.58 3.12
C GLN A 130 -14.06 -10.72 3.23
N TYR A 131 -13.32 -11.02 2.15
CA TYR A 131 -12.36 -12.11 2.07
C TYR A 131 -11.19 -11.77 1.14
N ALA A 132 -10.09 -12.44 1.36
CA ALA A 132 -8.93 -12.35 0.47
C ALA A 132 -9.19 -13.16 -0.81
N ARG A 133 -8.81 -12.61 -1.96
CA ARG A 133 -9.00 -13.25 -3.26
C ARG A 133 -7.94 -12.82 -4.27
N GLN A 134 -7.68 -13.67 -5.23
CA GLN A 134 -6.92 -13.30 -6.41
C GLN A 134 -7.85 -12.63 -7.43
N VAL A 135 -7.44 -11.49 -7.97
CA VAL A 135 -8.22 -10.70 -8.95
C VAL A 135 -7.57 -10.66 -10.31
N ASP A 136 -6.28 -10.98 -10.39
CA ASP A 136 -5.51 -11.06 -11.63
C ASP A 136 -4.28 -11.96 -11.43
N GLU A 137 -3.53 -12.22 -12.50
CA GLU A 137 -2.27 -12.93 -12.42
C GLU A 137 -1.34 -12.20 -11.43
N ASN A 138 -1.01 -12.90 -10.33
CA ASN A 138 -0.15 -12.40 -9.25
C ASN A 138 -0.62 -11.11 -8.55
N ILE A 139 -1.92 -10.76 -8.64
CA ILE A 139 -2.53 -9.63 -7.94
C ILE A 139 -3.67 -10.11 -7.04
N TYR A 140 -3.61 -9.71 -5.78
CA TYR A 140 -4.53 -10.14 -4.73
C TYR A 140 -5.25 -8.93 -4.12
N VAL A 141 -6.49 -9.13 -3.69
CA VAL A 141 -7.19 -8.22 -2.77
C VAL A 141 -7.14 -8.85 -1.39
N ILE A 142 -6.64 -8.11 -0.42
CA ILE A 142 -6.44 -8.60 0.95
C ILE A 142 -7.08 -7.62 1.93
N PRO A 143 -8.16 -8.01 2.62
CA PRO A 143 -8.68 -7.21 3.73
C PRO A 143 -7.62 -7.02 4.82
N ILE A 144 -7.49 -5.82 5.37
CA ILE A 144 -6.50 -5.53 6.44
C ILE A 144 -6.58 -6.52 7.60
N ARG A 145 -7.79 -6.96 7.95
CA ARG A 145 -8.03 -7.94 9.01
C ARG A 145 -7.49 -9.35 8.74
N CYS A 146 -7.07 -9.63 7.50
CA CYS A 146 -6.44 -10.91 7.11
C CYS A 146 -4.92 -10.86 7.23
N LEU A 147 -4.34 -9.69 7.51
CA LEU A 147 -2.91 -9.55 7.76
C LEU A 147 -2.62 -9.90 9.22
N THR A 148 -1.68 -10.80 9.42
CA THR A 148 -1.16 -11.19 10.75
C THR A 148 0.35 -11.23 10.70
N ALA A 149 0.98 -11.05 11.86
CA ALA A 149 2.42 -11.26 12.03
C ALA A 149 2.74 -12.74 12.14
#